data_0c2b03368a9569bf51db2d0dba341c7a
#
_entry.id   0c2b03368a9569bf51db2d0dba341c7a
#
_cell.length_a   1.000
_cell.length_b   1.000
_cell.length_c   1.000
_cell.angle_alpha   90.00
_cell.angle_beta   90.00
_cell.angle_gamma   90.00
#
_symmetry.space_group_name_H-M   'P 1'
#
loop_
_entity.id
_entity.type
_entity.pdbx_description
1 polymer ?
#
loop_
_entity_poly.entity_id
_entity_poly.type
_entity_poly.pdbx_seq_one_letter_code
_entity_poly.pdbx_strand_id
1 'polypeptide(L)'
;MQQGQKQNIKTDKSYYLTLTIVNWIDVFTRKNHRDAIIESLKYCQKEKGLVIFAYCIMSNHIHMIVNTNEPFLLKDTIRDFKKFTSKKIVEQIQNEPESRREWMLKLFEEEAEPSKRHKYYKFWQEGNHAIELFSENFVWDKINYIHN
;
A
#
# COMPACT_ATOMS: atom_id res chain seq x y z
N MET A 1 -20.72 -10.94 18.53
CA MET A 1 -20.19 -10.60 18.82
C MET A 1 -19.25 -10.08 18.35
N GLN A 2 -19.06 -9.61 17.98
CA GLN A 2 -18.14 -8.97 17.70
C GLN A 2 -17.07 -8.84 18.56
N GLN A 3 -17.23 -9.16 19.69
CA GLN A 3 -16.21 -9.13 20.66
C GLN A 3 -15.08 -10.00 20.30
N GLY A 4 -15.33 -11.19 19.80
CA GLY A 4 -14.29 -12.12 19.41
C GLY A 4 -13.38 -11.55 18.35
N GLN A 5 -13.97 -10.86 17.39
CA GLN A 5 -13.17 -10.28 16.36
C GLN A 5 -12.27 -9.22 16.87
N LYS A 6 -12.73 -8.39 17.76
CA LYS A 6 -11.88 -7.37 18.33
C LYS A 6 -10.72 -7.98 19.09
N GLN A 7 -10.96 -9.12 19.71
CA GLN A 7 -9.91 -9.78 20.45
C GLN A 7 -8.84 -10.35 19.55
N ASN A 8 -9.17 -10.61 18.28
CA ASN A 8 -8.19 -11.13 17.34
C ASN A 8 -7.29 -10.04 16.79
N ILE A 9 -7.61 -8.80 17.01
CA ILE A 9 -6.82 -7.68 16.55
C ILE A 9 -6.01 -7.18 17.73
N LYS A 10 -4.75 -7.56 17.77
CA LYS A 10 -3.88 -7.20 18.88
C LYS A 10 -2.80 -6.27 18.40
N THR A 11 -2.59 -5.19 19.14
CA THR A 11 -1.57 -4.23 18.77
C THR A 11 -0.18 -4.82 18.83
N ASP A 12 0.03 -5.84 19.70
CA ASP A 12 1.33 -6.49 19.80
C ASP A 12 1.62 -7.37 18.58
N LYS A 13 0.64 -7.54 17.68
CA LYS A 13 0.83 -8.29 16.44
C LYS A 13 0.66 -7.41 15.21
N SER A 14 0.73 -6.12 15.39
CA SER A 14 0.61 -5.20 14.27
C SER A 14 1.94 -5.06 13.54
N TYR A 15 1.87 -4.61 12.30
CA TYR A 15 3.03 -4.46 11.45
C TYR A 15 3.11 -3.06 10.90
N TYR A 16 4.31 -2.50 10.95
CA TYR A 16 4.59 -1.20 10.34
C TYR A 16 5.17 -1.49 8.95
N LEU A 17 4.49 -1.00 7.93
CA LEU A 17 4.89 -1.25 6.55
C LEU A 17 5.25 0.06 5.86
N THR A 18 6.22 -0.02 4.96
CA THR A 18 6.55 1.07 4.05
C THR A 18 6.46 0.54 2.63
N LEU A 19 5.56 1.09 1.83
CA LEU A 19 5.40 0.71 0.44
C LEU A 19 5.87 1.88 -0.42
N THR A 20 6.88 1.64 -1.24
CA THR A 20 7.55 2.70 -1.99
C THR A 20 7.37 2.52 -3.49
N ILE A 21 7.10 3.62 -4.20
CA ILE A 21 7.04 3.62 -5.66
C ILE A 21 8.45 3.41 -6.22
N VAL A 22 8.56 2.67 -7.31
CA VAL A 22 9.87 2.45 -7.95
C VAL A 22 10.50 3.81 -8.26
N ASN A 23 11.80 3.90 -8.03
CA ASN A 23 12.60 5.11 -8.24
C ASN A 23 12.05 6.35 -7.56
N TRP A 24 11.27 6.15 -6.49
CA TRP A 24 10.73 7.23 -5.65
C TRP A 24 9.97 8.29 -6.47
N ILE A 25 9.27 7.86 -7.53
CA ILE A 25 8.47 8.78 -8.34
C ILE A 25 7.35 9.35 -7.50
N ASP A 26 7.13 10.64 -7.59
CA ASP A 26 6.17 11.37 -6.74
C ASP A 26 4.75 11.29 -7.28
N VAL A 27 4.26 10.06 -7.49
CA VAL A 27 2.95 9.79 -8.06
C VAL A 27 1.84 10.42 -7.21
N PHE A 28 1.99 10.38 -5.91
CA PHE A 28 0.92 10.76 -4.99
C PHE A 28 0.78 12.26 -4.77
N THR A 29 1.45 13.09 -5.57
CA THR A 29 1.19 14.51 -5.58
C THR A 29 -0.15 14.82 -6.25
N ARG A 30 -0.68 13.88 -7.04
CA ARG A 30 -1.99 14.05 -7.69
C ARG A 30 -3.09 13.39 -6.85
N LYS A 31 -4.17 14.14 -6.66
CA LYS A 31 -5.28 13.69 -5.83
C LYS A 31 -5.90 12.38 -6.33
N ASN A 32 -6.07 12.23 -7.65
CA ASN A 32 -6.71 11.04 -8.19
C ASN A 32 -5.93 9.77 -7.85
N HIS A 33 -4.61 9.84 -7.82
CA HIS A 33 -3.80 8.68 -7.46
C HIS A 33 -3.87 8.38 -5.96
N ARG A 34 -3.91 9.43 -5.13
CA ARG A 34 -4.11 9.23 -3.69
C ARG A 34 -5.48 8.62 -3.42
N ASP A 35 -6.50 9.10 -4.13
CA ASP A 35 -7.86 8.57 -3.95
C ASP A 35 -7.92 7.09 -4.31
N ALA A 36 -7.18 6.67 -5.33
CA ALA A 36 -7.13 5.25 -5.69
C ALA A 36 -6.56 4.42 -4.54
N ILE A 37 -5.55 4.93 -3.86
CA ILE A 37 -4.99 4.25 -2.69
C ILE A 37 -6.04 4.13 -1.59
N ILE A 38 -6.72 5.24 -1.29
CA ILE A 38 -7.71 5.25 -0.21
C ILE A 38 -8.85 4.29 -0.51
N GLU A 39 -9.34 4.28 -1.75
CA GLU A 39 -10.41 3.38 -2.14
C GLU A 39 -9.98 1.92 -2.03
N SER A 40 -8.75 1.63 -2.41
CA SER A 40 -8.23 0.28 -2.31
C SER A 40 -8.05 -0.16 -0.86
N LEU A 41 -7.63 0.75 0.00
CA LEU A 41 -7.54 0.44 1.44
C LEU A 41 -8.92 0.13 2.00
N LYS A 42 -9.94 0.91 1.62
CA LYS A 42 -11.30 0.64 2.06
C LYS A 42 -11.79 -0.70 1.58
N TYR A 43 -11.50 -1.04 0.34
CA TYR A 43 -11.87 -2.34 -0.21
C TYR A 43 -11.21 -3.47 0.56
N CYS A 44 -9.92 -3.33 0.86
CA CYS A 44 -9.19 -4.35 1.60
C CYS A 44 -9.72 -4.50 3.03
N GLN A 45 -10.15 -3.39 3.64
CA GLN A 45 -10.78 -3.46 4.96
C GLN A 45 -12.07 -4.26 4.90
N LYS A 46 -12.85 -4.06 3.85
CA LYS A 46 -14.15 -4.70 3.73
C LYS A 46 -14.03 -6.15 3.28
N GLU A 47 -13.16 -6.43 2.31
CA GLU A 47 -13.16 -7.72 1.62
C GLU A 47 -11.93 -8.59 1.89
N LYS A 48 -10.86 -8.03 2.44
CA LYS A 48 -9.60 -8.75 2.58
C LYS A 48 -9.10 -8.80 4.02
N GLY A 49 -9.97 -8.49 4.95
CA GLY A 49 -9.64 -8.59 6.37
C GLY A 49 -8.61 -7.61 6.88
N LEU A 50 -8.34 -6.54 6.13
CA LEU A 50 -7.32 -5.58 6.54
C LEU A 50 -7.80 -4.74 7.72
N VAL A 51 -6.94 -4.61 8.71
CA VAL A 51 -7.17 -3.75 9.86
C VAL A 51 -6.12 -2.66 9.82
N ILE A 52 -6.56 -1.42 9.77
CA ILE A 52 -5.65 -0.27 9.67
C ILE A 52 -5.69 0.50 10.97
N PHE A 53 -4.54 0.60 11.64
CA PHE A 53 -4.42 1.39 12.85
C PHE A 53 -4.01 2.83 12.51
N ALA A 54 -3.19 2.99 11.47
CA ALA A 54 -2.78 4.31 11.01
C ALA A 54 -2.21 4.18 9.60
N TYR A 55 -2.30 5.27 8.84
CA TYR A 55 -1.62 5.30 7.54
C TYR A 55 -1.30 6.76 7.19
N CYS A 56 -0.34 6.92 6.30
CA CYS A 56 0.04 8.22 5.79
C CYS A 56 0.53 8.05 4.36
N ILE A 57 -0.04 8.83 3.44
CA ILE A 57 0.36 8.78 2.04
C ILE A 57 1.30 9.95 1.77
N MET A 58 2.57 9.62 1.54
CA MET A 58 3.58 10.60 1.17
C MET A 58 3.61 10.70 -0.35
N SER A 59 4.43 11.61 -0.88
CA SER A 59 4.45 11.84 -2.33
C SER A 59 4.87 10.59 -3.12
N ASN A 60 5.74 9.76 -2.55
CA ASN A 60 6.31 8.62 -3.27
C ASN A 60 6.30 7.32 -2.47
N HIS A 61 5.62 7.28 -1.32
CA HIS A 61 5.53 6.07 -0.52
C HIS A 61 4.39 6.19 0.47
N ILE A 62 4.02 5.05 1.07
CA ILE A 62 2.95 4.99 2.06
C ILE A 62 3.51 4.32 3.29
N HIS A 63 3.22 4.90 4.46
CA HIS A 63 3.46 4.24 5.74
C HIS A 63 2.13 3.75 6.28
N MET A 64 2.12 2.55 6.82
CA MET A 64 0.90 1.99 7.42
C MET A 64 1.24 1.16 8.64
N ILE A 65 0.33 1.17 9.62
CA ILE A 65 0.37 0.21 10.72
C ILE A 65 -0.89 -0.63 10.57
N VAL A 66 -0.72 -1.91 10.29
CA VAL A 66 -1.80 -2.78 9.86
C VAL A 66 -1.66 -4.18 10.43
N ASN A 67 -2.74 -4.92 10.34
CA ASN A 67 -2.77 -6.35 10.54
C ASN A 67 -3.95 -6.89 9.72
N THR A 68 -4.23 -8.17 9.83
CA THR A 68 -5.42 -8.74 9.20
C THR A 68 -6.17 -9.60 10.18
N ASN A 69 -7.48 -9.72 9.95
CA ASN A 69 -8.32 -10.67 10.68
C ASN A 69 -8.19 -12.05 10.06
N GLU A 70 -8.25 -13.08 10.90
CA GLU A 70 -8.32 -14.43 10.38
C GLU A 70 -9.57 -14.60 9.52
N PRO A 71 -9.52 -15.37 8.46
CA PRO A 71 -8.41 -16.25 8.03
C PRO A 71 -7.42 -15.57 7.10
N PHE A 72 -7.53 -14.27 6.90
CA PHE A 72 -6.67 -13.56 5.96
C PHE A 72 -5.24 -13.44 6.49
N LEU A 73 -4.27 -13.60 5.60
CA LEU A 73 -2.86 -13.40 5.93
C LEU A 73 -2.42 -12.05 5.40
N LEU A 74 -1.70 -11.31 6.22
CA LEU A 74 -1.28 -9.96 5.85
C LEU A 74 -0.51 -9.95 4.52
N LYS A 75 0.40 -10.90 4.33
CA LYS A 75 1.18 -10.94 3.09
C LYS A 75 0.30 -11.06 1.86
N ASP A 76 -0.77 -11.83 1.96
CA ASP A 76 -1.67 -12.03 0.82
C ASP A 76 -2.49 -10.78 0.55
N THR A 77 -2.99 -10.14 1.60
CA THR A 77 -3.76 -8.92 1.47
C THR A 77 -2.92 -7.79 0.88
N ILE A 78 -1.67 -7.66 1.33
CA ILE A 78 -0.78 -6.61 0.81
C ILE A 78 -0.37 -6.92 -0.63
N ARG A 79 -0.13 -8.19 -0.97
CA ARG A 79 0.14 -8.57 -2.36
C ARG A 79 -1.01 -8.14 -3.26
N ASP A 80 -2.23 -8.45 -2.85
CA ASP A 80 -3.42 -8.10 -3.64
C ASP A 80 -3.62 -6.60 -3.73
N PHE A 81 -3.37 -5.89 -2.63
CA PHE A 81 -3.43 -4.44 -2.61
C PHE A 81 -2.45 -3.83 -3.62
N LYS A 82 -1.20 -4.31 -3.62
CA LYS A 82 -0.18 -3.79 -4.53
C LYS A 82 -0.56 -4.09 -5.99
N LYS A 83 -1.06 -5.28 -6.26
CA LYS A 83 -1.47 -5.66 -7.60
C LYS A 83 -2.60 -4.79 -8.10
N PHE A 84 -3.62 -4.60 -7.26
CA PHE A 84 -4.80 -3.85 -7.63
C PHE A 84 -4.48 -2.36 -7.82
N THR A 85 -3.70 -1.76 -6.91
CA THR A 85 -3.39 -0.34 -6.99
C THR A 85 -2.44 -0.04 -8.14
N SER A 86 -1.49 -0.93 -8.39
CA SER A 86 -0.58 -0.80 -9.53
C SER A 86 -1.38 -0.71 -10.82
N LYS A 87 -2.30 -1.63 -11.02
CA LYS A 87 -3.13 -1.64 -12.23
C LYS A 87 -3.98 -0.38 -12.32
N LYS A 88 -4.64 -0.03 -11.22
CA LYS A 88 -5.55 1.10 -11.21
C LYS A 88 -4.82 2.42 -11.48
N ILE A 89 -3.69 2.64 -10.86
CA ILE A 89 -2.98 3.90 -11.00
C ILE A 89 -2.33 3.99 -12.37
N VAL A 90 -1.79 2.90 -12.89
CA VAL A 90 -1.25 2.90 -14.25
C VAL A 90 -2.36 3.25 -15.25
N GLU A 91 -3.55 2.69 -15.08
CA GLU A 91 -4.68 3.04 -15.93
C GLU A 91 -5.04 4.51 -15.82
N GLN A 92 -5.00 5.08 -14.62
CA GLN A 92 -5.25 6.51 -14.45
C GLN A 92 -4.21 7.34 -15.19
N ILE A 93 -2.93 6.95 -15.07
CA ILE A 93 -1.86 7.66 -15.75
C ILE A 93 -2.05 7.59 -17.27
N GLN A 94 -2.53 6.46 -17.78
CA GLN A 94 -2.76 6.29 -19.22
C GLN A 94 -3.94 7.11 -19.72
N ASN A 95 -5.00 7.23 -18.94
CA ASN A 95 -6.29 7.71 -19.43
C ASN A 95 -6.78 9.03 -18.84
N GLU A 96 -6.22 9.46 -17.73
CA GLU A 96 -6.64 10.70 -17.08
C GLU A 96 -5.58 11.78 -17.26
N PRO A 97 -5.91 13.05 -17.03
CA PRO A 97 -4.90 14.10 -17.20
C PRO A 97 -3.67 13.87 -16.33
N GLU A 98 -2.52 13.75 -16.96
CA GLU A 98 -1.26 13.53 -16.29
C GLU A 98 -0.15 14.05 -17.18
N SER A 99 0.41 15.21 -16.82
CA SER A 99 1.46 15.83 -17.62
C SER A 99 2.74 15.01 -17.66
N ARG A 100 2.93 14.12 -16.70
CA ARG A 100 4.14 13.30 -16.57
C ARG A 100 3.99 11.93 -17.22
N ARG A 101 2.88 11.71 -17.95
CA ARG A 101 2.50 10.38 -18.43
C ARG A 101 3.62 9.66 -19.18
N GLU A 102 4.23 10.32 -20.14
CA GLU A 102 5.16 9.64 -21.03
C GLU A 102 6.36 9.09 -20.27
N TRP A 103 7.00 9.94 -19.48
CA TRP A 103 8.20 9.49 -18.80
C TRP A 103 7.88 8.53 -17.65
N MET A 104 6.72 8.70 -17.00
CA MET A 104 6.32 7.78 -15.93
C MET A 104 6.10 6.38 -16.48
N LEU A 105 5.31 6.25 -17.53
CA LEU A 105 5.03 4.95 -18.12
C LEU A 105 6.29 4.28 -18.64
N LYS A 106 7.16 5.07 -19.26
CA LYS A 106 8.43 4.54 -19.75
C LYS A 106 9.26 3.99 -18.59
N LEU A 107 9.32 4.70 -17.50
CA LEU A 107 10.12 4.28 -16.35
C LEU A 107 9.52 3.05 -15.69
N PHE A 108 8.21 2.99 -15.52
CA PHE A 108 7.56 1.80 -14.96
C PHE A 108 7.79 0.58 -15.85
N GLU A 109 7.81 0.78 -17.15
CA GLU A 109 8.07 -0.30 -18.10
C GLU A 109 9.51 -0.77 -18.00
N GLU A 110 10.45 0.17 -17.91
CA GLU A 110 11.87 -0.16 -17.82
C GLU A 110 12.21 -0.91 -16.54
N GLU A 111 11.48 -0.65 -15.46
CA GLU A 111 11.72 -1.33 -14.18
C GLU A 111 11.09 -2.72 -14.15
N ALA A 112 10.26 -3.05 -15.11
CA ALA A 112 9.62 -4.35 -15.15
C ALA A 112 10.59 -5.42 -15.61
N GLU A 113 10.25 -6.68 -15.28
CA GLU A 113 11.07 -7.83 -15.65
C GLU A 113 11.11 -7.96 -17.18
N PRO A 114 12.29 -7.94 -17.79
CA PRO A 114 12.38 -8.05 -19.24
C PRO A 114 11.89 -9.40 -19.78
N SER A 115 11.86 -10.43 -18.92
CA SER A 115 11.45 -11.75 -19.37
C SER A 115 9.93 -11.90 -19.51
N LYS A 116 9.14 -10.93 -19.09
CA LYS A 116 7.69 -11.03 -19.22
C LYS A 116 7.30 -10.93 -20.68
N ARG A 117 6.35 -11.77 -21.07
CA ARG A 117 5.92 -11.85 -22.46
C ARG A 117 5.05 -10.67 -22.88
N HIS A 118 4.33 -10.08 -21.92
CA HIS A 118 3.43 -8.97 -22.20
C HIS A 118 4.05 -7.69 -21.72
N LYS A 119 3.59 -6.58 -22.28
CA LYS A 119 3.95 -5.29 -21.77
C LYS A 119 3.55 -5.23 -20.31
N TYR A 120 4.48 -4.82 -19.47
CA TYR A 120 4.32 -4.92 -18.05
C TYR A 120 4.88 -3.66 -17.41
N TYR A 121 4.21 -3.19 -16.35
CA TYR A 121 4.63 -2.01 -15.61
C TYR A 121 4.90 -2.41 -14.18
N LYS A 122 6.05 -2.02 -13.67
CA LYS A 122 6.36 -2.23 -12.27
C LYS A 122 6.17 -0.90 -11.54
N PHE A 123 5.24 -0.87 -10.63
CA PHE A 123 4.87 0.35 -9.91
C PHE A 123 5.48 0.42 -8.53
N TRP A 124 5.37 -0.67 -7.77
CA TRP A 124 5.88 -0.74 -6.41
C TRP A 124 7.24 -1.39 -6.36
N GLN A 125 8.11 -0.88 -5.47
CA GLN A 125 9.37 -1.55 -5.19
C GLN A 125 9.11 -2.91 -4.54
N GLU A 126 10.09 -3.79 -4.65
CA GLU A 126 10.04 -5.10 -3.98
C GLU A 126 10.08 -4.91 -2.49
N GLY A 127 9.37 -5.79 -1.79
CA GLY A 127 9.36 -5.79 -0.34
C GLY A 127 8.46 -4.73 0.25
N ASN A 128 8.19 -4.85 1.52
CA ASN A 128 7.32 -3.93 2.24
C ASN A 128 8.02 -3.33 3.45
N HIS A 129 9.28 -3.67 3.67
CA HIS A 129 10.05 -3.22 4.83
C HIS A 129 9.24 -3.38 6.11
N ALA A 130 8.66 -4.57 6.29
CA ALA A 130 7.74 -4.83 7.40
C ALA A 130 8.48 -4.96 8.72
N ILE A 131 7.96 -4.29 9.73
CA ILE A 131 8.48 -4.39 11.09
C ILE A 131 7.32 -4.78 11.99
N GLU A 132 7.47 -5.90 12.69
CA GLU A 132 6.45 -6.33 13.62
C GLU A 132 6.52 -5.49 14.89
N LEU A 133 5.38 -5.04 15.36
CA LEU A 133 5.28 -4.20 16.56
C LEU A 133 4.75 -5.05 17.70
N PHE A 134 5.49 -5.09 18.80
CA PHE A 134 5.21 -6.03 19.87
C PHE A 134 4.49 -5.46 21.06
N SER A 135 4.43 -4.13 21.21
CA SER A 135 3.80 -3.53 22.36
C SER A 135 2.94 -2.35 21.93
N GLU A 136 1.94 -2.06 22.78
CA GLU A 136 1.07 -0.94 22.53
C GLU A 136 1.84 0.37 22.47
N ASN A 137 2.80 0.55 23.37
CA ASN A 137 3.60 1.77 23.38
C ASN A 137 4.38 1.92 22.09
N PHE A 138 4.94 0.82 21.60
CA PHE A 138 5.69 0.85 20.35
C PHE A 138 4.77 1.24 19.20
N VAL A 139 3.55 0.71 19.19
CA VAL A 139 2.57 1.05 18.15
C VAL A 139 2.25 2.55 18.20
N TRP A 140 1.99 3.08 19.39
CA TRP A 140 1.68 4.50 19.53
C TRP A 140 2.84 5.39 19.12
N ASP A 141 4.07 4.98 19.43
CA ASP A 141 5.24 5.73 18.99
C ASP A 141 5.33 5.79 17.48
N LYS A 142 5.03 4.67 16.79
CA LYS A 142 5.05 4.64 15.33
C LYS A 142 3.91 5.46 14.74
N ILE A 143 2.74 5.46 15.35
CA ILE A 143 1.64 6.29 14.90
C ILE A 143 2.02 7.75 14.99
N ASN A 144 2.62 8.16 16.10
CA ASN A 144 3.06 9.53 16.26
C ASN A 144 4.12 9.89 15.23
N TYR A 145 5.03 8.98 14.95
CA TYR A 145 6.05 9.21 13.93
C TYR A 145 5.41 9.44 12.55
N ILE A 146 4.42 8.64 12.22
CA ILE A 146 3.77 8.75 10.91
C ILE A 146 3.06 10.09 10.76
N HIS A 147 2.40 10.56 11.82
CA HIS A 147 1.57 11.75 11.75
C HIS A 147 2.31 13.04 12.11
N ASN A 148 3.53 12.94 12.55
CA ASN A 148 4.36 14.10 12.84
C ASN A 148 5.52 14.18 11.86
#